data_f7cba547907ed7592ddd8e1b9a1ba839
#
_entry.id   f7cba547907ed7592ddd8e1b9a1ba839
#
_cell.length_a   1.000
_cell.length_b   1.000
_cell.length_c   1.000
_cell.angle_alpha   90.00
_cell.angle_beta   90.00
_cell.angle_gamma   90.00
#
_symmetry.space_group_name_H-M   'P 1'
#
loop_
_entity.id
_entity.type
_entity.pdbx_description
1 polymer ?
#
loop_
_entity_poly.entity_id
_entity_poly.type
_entity_poly.pdbx_seq_one_letter_code
_entity_poly.pdbx_strand_id
1 'polypeptide(L)'
;MAVLPFQPTPFFANKNRAFWNLQLAGWGSVFLLRASSALANSLPFDLLLVLFVNAVTGFSISLVLSVIYRQLIDRQPIFTWSMTMLALLVSIVIHVSIDSWVQGLYYAGIRETTFAQRFIGLSYIPLTLLGGWSALYYAINYFLTVEEQADRLERLEAQATSAHLAMLRYQLNPHFLFNTLNSISTLVLLKQTEPANAMLTRLSGFLRHTLVTEPGSQVTLEQEVETLQLYLDIERMRFEERLRTHFAIEDAARKAELPSMLLQPLIENAIKYAVSPQEEGARISLEARVRNGRLQIAVEDTGPGSPDGELAQAEQIDPLALKSRDDSSTNVGLANIKSRLAQAYGEEHRFEITSNPSGGFSVYIEIPFLAAQSEPPIEKPAPTGAQSGRETVAASDADRSDNTSTLPPQSTPPIGTMG
;
A
#
# COMPACT_ATOMS: atom_id res chain seq x y z
N MET A 1 -21.28 38.64 -3.90
CA MET A 1 -22.35 37.63 -3.73
C MET A 1 -21.69 36.33 -3.28
N ALA A 2 -21.82 35.98 -2.01
CA ALA A 2 -21.28 34.72 -1.49
C ALA A 2 -22.26 33.61 -1.84
N VAL A 3 -21.91 32.80 -2.83
CA VAL A 3 -22.61 31.56 -3.13
C VAL A 3 -22.22 30.58 -2.02
N LEU A 4 -23.13 30.35 -1.08
CA LEU A 4 -23.01 29.27 -0.10
C LEU A 4 -22.92 27.96 -0.91
N PRO A 5 -21.85 27.16 -0.77
CA PRO A 5 -21.77 25.86 -1.43
C PRO A 5 -22.72 24.90 -0.70
N PHE A 6 -23.96 24.82 -1.17
CA PHE A 6 -24.89 23.79 -0.76
C PHE A 6 -24.41 22.49 -1.42
N GLN A 7 -23.46 21.80 -0.80
CA GLN A 7 -23.14 20.43 -1.17
C GLN A 7 -24.24 19.56 -0.55
N PRO A 8 -25.14 18.97 -1.36
CA PRO A 8 -26.14 18.05 -0.83
C PRO A 8 -25.38 16.87 -0.21
N THR A 9 -25.59 16.66 1.09
CA THR A 9 -25.03 15.46 1.75
C THR A 9 -25.54 14.24 1.01
N PRO A 10 -24.66 13.29 0.62
CA PRO A 10 -25.08 12.07 -0.08
C PRO A 10 -26.20 11.39 0.71
N PHE A 11 -27.23 10.89 0.01
CA PHE A 11 -28.39 10.28 0.65
C PHE A 11 -28.01 9.20 1.68
N PHE A 12 -26.96 8.45 1.40
CA PHE A 12 -26.44 7.37 2.26
C PHE A 12 -25.35 7.82 3.25
N ALA A 13 -25.02 9.11 3.35
CA ALA A 13 -24.06 9.61 4.36
C ALA A 13 -24.44 9.21 5.79
N ASN A 14 -25.74 9.05 6.07
CA ASN A 14 -26.24 8.50 7.33
C ASN A 14 -27.11 7.29 7.04
N LYS A 15 -26.52 6.09 7.19
CA LYS A 15 -27.18 4.79 6.94
C LYS A 15 -28.53 4.66 7.68
N ASN A 16 -28.62 5.12 8.93
CA ASN A 16 -29.85 5.08 9.72
C ASN A 16 -30.95 5.98 9.12
N ARG A 17 -30.60 7.21 8.78
CA ARG A 17 -31.56 8.15 8.21
C ARG A 17 -32.06 7.69 6.85
N ALA A 18 -31.15 7.18 6.01
CA ALA A 18 -31.51 6.61 4.72
C ALA A 18 -32.47 5.42 4.85
N PHE A 19 -32.19 4.52 5.79
CA PHE A 19 -33.05 3.36 6.09
C PHE A 19 -34.48 3.80 6.45
N TRP A 20 -34.63 4.72 7.42
CA TRP A 20 -35.94 5.18 7.85
C TRP A 20 -36.70 5.92 6.75
N ASN A 21 -36.02 6.75 5.95
CA ASN A 21 -36.64 7.43 4.84
C ASN A 21 -37.15 6.44 3.78
N LEU A 22 -36.36 5.44 3.42
CA LEU A 22 -36.77 4.40 2.47
C LEU A 22 -37.90 3.54 3.02
N GLN A 23 -37.87 3.20 4.32
CA GLN A 23 -38.88 2.40 4.99
C GLN A 23 -40.23 3.10 4.98
N LEU A 24 -40.27 4.36 5.41
CA LEU A 24 -41.50 5.15 5.46
C LEU A 24 -42.01 5.47 4.04
N ALA A 25 -41.14 5.87 3.12
CA ALA A 25 -41.51 6.16 1.76
C ALA A 25 -42.03 4.90 1.03
N GLY A 26 -41.36 3.75 1.21
CA GLY A 26 -41.73 2.50 0.57
C GLY A 26 -43.14 2.03 1.01
N TRP A 27 -43.34 1.83 2.31
CA TRP A 27 -44.63 1.35 2.81
C TRP A 27 -45.75 2.41 2.70
N GLY A 28 -45.41 3.69 2.85
CA GLY A 28 -46.32 4.80 2.59
C GLY A 28 -46.80 4.82 1.13
N SER A 29 -45.91 4.60 0.17
CA SER A 29 -46.24 4.51 -1.26
C SER A 29 -47.15 3.31 -1.55
N VAL A 30 -46.87 2.15 -0.95
CA VAL A 30 -47.72 0.95 -1.09
C VAL A 30 -49.13 1.22 -0.60
N PHE A 31 -49.26 1.85 0.59
CA PHE A 31 -50.55 2.22 1.12
C PHE A 31 -51.28 3.23 0.21
N LEU A 32 -50.62 4.31 -0.21
CA LEU A 32 -51.22 5.33 -1.04
C LEU A 32 -51.68 4.80 -2.41
N LEU A 33 -50.86 3.95 -3.04
CA LEU A 33 -51.23 3.35 -4.33
C LEU A 33 -52.45 2.42 -4.19
N ARG A 34 -52.48 1.60 -3.15
CA ARG A 34 -53.64 0.71 -2.93
C ARG A 34 -54.89 1.48 -2.52
N ALA A 35 -54.75 2.50 -1.68
CA ALA A 35 -55.85 3.38 -1.28
C ALA A 35 -56.42 4.17 -2.48
N SER A 36 -55.57 4.73 -3.30
CA SER A 36 -55.99 5.47 -4.52
C SER A 36 -56.70 4.52 -5.51
N SER A 37 -56.16 3.30 -5.68
CA SER A 37 -56.83 2.27 -6.50
C SER A 37 -58.21 1.89 -5.96
N ALA A 38 -58.34 1.73 -4.66
CA ALA A 38 -59.63 1.42 -4.03
C ALA A 38 -60.66 2.55 -4.22
N LEU A 39 -60.23 3.80 -4.03
CA LEU A 39 -61.08 4.96 -4.24
C LEU A 39 -61.51 5.12 -5.69
N ALA A 40 -60.58 4.93 -6.64
CA ALA A 40 -60.85 5.02 -8.07
C ALA A 40 -61.88 3.96 -8.54
N ASN A 41 -61.89 2.80 -7.88
CA ASN A 41 -62.85 1.75 -8.16
C ASN A 41 -64.15 1.85 -7.32
N SER A 42 -64.35 2.98 -6.63
CA SER A 42 -65.56 3.25 -5.82
C SER A 42 -65.82 2.21 -4.73
N LEU A 43 -64.73 1.65 -4.16
CA LEU A 43 -64.81 0.68 -3.02
C LEU A 43 -65.16 1.43 -1.75
N PRO A 44 -65.77 0.73 -0.75
CA PRO A 44 -66.16 1.33 0.50
C PRO A 44 -64.98 1.93 1.29
N PHE A 45 -65.18 3.07 1.97
CA PHE A 45 -64.13 3.77 2.70
C PHE A 45 -63.53 2.93 3.84
N ASP A 46 -64.30 2.06 4.47
CA ASP A 46 -63.88 1.13 5.57
C ASP A 46 -62.80 0.15 5.07
N LEU A 47 -62.73 -0.13 3.74
CA LEU A 47 -61.64 -0.92 3.17
C LEU A 47 -60.28 -0.24 3.36
N LEU A 48 -60.23 1.09 3.46
CA LEU A 48 -59.02 1.82 3.71
C LEU A 48 -58.36 1.43 5.06
N LEU A 49 -59.18 1.08 6.07
CA LEU A 49 -58.68 0.59 7.34
C LEU A 49 -57.96 -0.75 7.16
N VAL A 50 -58.53 -1.65 6.37
CA VAL A 50 -57.95 -2.98 6.06
C VAL A 50 -56.59 -2.79 5.33
N LEU A 51 -56.55 -1.88 4.35
CA LEU A 51 -55.32 -1.57 3.62
C LEU A 51 -54.24 -0.93 4.50
N PHE A 52 -54.68 -0.09 5.46
CA PHE A 52 -53.78 0.52 6.44
C PHE A 52 -53.17 -0.54 7.37
N VAL A 53 -53.99 -1.42 7.93
CA VAL A 53 -53.52 -2.56 8.77
C VAL A 53 -52.53 -3.43 8.01
N ASN A 54 -52.84 -3.76 6.74
CA ASN A 54 -51.91 -4.53 5.88
C ASN A 54 -50.56 -3.81 5.70
N ALA A 55 -50.55 -2.51 5.43
CA ALA A 55 -49.32 -1.74 5.28
C ALA A 55 -48.53 -1.66 6.60
N VAL A 56 -49.16 -1.47 7.75
CA VAL A 56 -48.52 -1.44 9.05
C VAL A 56 -47.95 -2.83 9.40
N THR A 57 -48.65 -3.91 9.07
CA THR A 57 -48.17 -5.28 9.25
C THR A 57 -46.89 -5.50 8.42
N GLY A 58 -46.90 -5.15 7.14
CA GLY A 58 -45.72 -5.28 6.28
C GLY A 58 -44.53 -4.42 6.73
N PHE A 59 -44.79 -3.18 7.14
CA PHE A 59 -43.79 -2.29 7.73
C PHE A 59 -43.17 -2.95 8.99
N SER A 60 -43.99 -3.47 9.91
CA SER A 60 -43.50 -4.10 11.15
C SER A 60 -42.67 -5.35 10.89
N ILE A 61 -43.13 -6.20 9.97
CA ILE A 61 -42.41 -7.41 9.56
C ILE A 61 -41.08 -7.06 8.92
N SER A 62 -41.04 -6.05 8.05
CA SER A 62 -39.81 -5.62 7.41
C SER A 62 -38.79 -5.04 8.40
N LEU A 63 -39.23 -4.40 9.50
CA LEU A 63 -38.34 -4.01 10.60
C LEU A 63 -37.72 -5.23 11.30
N VAL A 64 -38.52 -6.23 11.60
CA VAL A 64 -37.99 -7.48 12.19
C VAL A 64 -36.99 -8.16 11.26
N LEU A 65 -37.33 -8.27 9.97
CA LEU A 65 -36.42 -8.80 8.96
C LEU A 65 -35.11 -8.01 8.90
N SER A 66 -35.14 -6.67 8.99
CA SER A 66 -33.92 -5.85 8.98
C SER A 66 -32.97 -6.18 10.13
N VAL A 67 -33.52 -6.47 11.33
CA VAL A 67 -32.72 -6.88 12.50
C VAL A 67 -32.07 -8.24 12.26
N ILE A 68 -32.86 -9.20 11.73
CA ILE A 68 -32.37 -10.56 11.41
C ILE A 68 -31.25 -10.46 10.33
N TYR A 69 -31.51 -9.76 9.23
CA TYR A 69 -30.57 -9.65 8.12
C TYR A 69 -29.26 -8.96 8.52
N ARG A 70 -29.32 -7.97 9.41
CA ARG A 70 -28.14 -7.32 9.96
C ARG A 70 -27.21 -8.29 10.69
N GLN A 71 -27.77 -9.32 11.36
CA GLN A 71 -26.97 -10.35 12.05
C GLN A 71 -26.43 -11.42 11.10
N LEU A 72 -27.06 -11.58 9.93
CA LEU A 72 -26.71 -12.61 8.95
C LEU A 72 -25.65 -12.13 7.92
N ILE A 73 -25.57 -10.83 7.67
CA ILE A 73 -24.78 -10.27 6.56
C ILE A 73 -23.28 -10.59 6.68
N ASP A 74 -22.77 -10.68 7.92
CA ASP A 74 -21.36 -10.96 8.22
C ASP A 74 -21.05 -12.46 8.39
N ARG A 75 -22.02 -13.35 8.08
CA ARG A 75 -21.86 -14.80 8.22
C ARG A 75 -21.48 -15.46 6.89
N GLN A 76 -21.16 -16.75 6.94
CA GLN A 76 -20.85 -17.53 5.74
C GLN A 76 -22.00 -17.47 4.73
N PRO A 77 -21.72 -17.31 3.42
CA PRO A 77 -22.74 -17.08 2.39
C PRO A 77 -23.86 -18.12 2.38
N ILE A 78 -23.53 -19.41 2.49
CA ILE A 78 -24.53 -20.50 2.48
C ILE A 78 -25.48 -20.37 3.68
N PHE A 79 -24.95 -20.09 4.87
CA PHE A 79 -25.75 -19.88 6.07
C PHE A 79 -26.63 -18.63 5.95
N THR A 80 -26.04 -17.52 5.47
CA THR A 80 -26.76 -16.26 5.25
C THR A 80 -27.95 -16.46 4.32
N TRP A 81 -27.76 -17.05 3.16
CA TRP A 81 -28.83 -17.24 2.18
C TRP A 81 -29.89 -18.21 2.68
N SER A 82 -29.50 -19.31 3.33
CA SER A 82 -30.46 -20.29 3.89
C SER A 82 -31.35 -19.70 5.00
N MET A 83 -30.74 -18.95 5.93
CA MET A 83 -31.47 -18.30 7.01
C MET A 83 -32.30 -17.11 6.50
N THR A 84 -31.83 -16.38 5.52
CA THR A 84 -32.59 -15.30 4.86
C THR A 84 -33.88 -15.87 4.21
N MET A 85 -33.74 -16.95 3.43
CA MET A 85 -34.88 -17.60 2.78
C MET A 85 -35.89 -18.14 3.81
N LEU A 86 -35.41 -18.76 4.89
CA LEU A 86 -36.26 -19.24 5.96
C LEU A 86 -37.01 -18.10 6.68
N ALA A 87 -36.29 -17.05 7.06
CA ALA A 87 -36.86 -15.85 7.70
C ALA A 87 -37.90 -15.17 6.81
N LEU A 88 -37.61 -15.02 5.50
CA LEU A 88 -38.55 -14.48 4.54
C LEU A 88 -39.80 -15.32 4.37
N LEU A 89 -39.66 -16.64 4.23
CA LEU A 89 -40.80 -17.57 4.12
C LEU A 89 -41.70 -17.49 5.33
N VAL A 90 -41.13 -17.55 6.55
CA VAL A 90 -41.89 -17.42 7.81
C VAL A 90 -42.61 -16.08 7.88
N SER A 91 -41.94 -15.00 7.48
CA SER A 91 -42.50 -13.64 7.45
C SER A 91 -43.68 -13.52 6.48
N ILE A 92 -43.56 -14.12 5.30
CA ILE A 92 -44.65 -14.16 4.32
C ILE A 92 -45.85 -14.92 4.86
N VAL A 93 -45.65 -16.11 5.46
CA VAL A 93 -46.70 -16.90 6.05
C VAL A 93 -47.43 -16.12 7.14
N ILE A 94 -46.70 -15.45 8.04
CA ILE A 94 -47.28 -14.60 9.10
C ILE A 94 -48.10 -13.46 8.49
N HIS A 95 -47.54 -12.73 7.52
CA HIS A 95 -48.22 -11.61 6.88
C HIS A 95 -49.51 -12.05 6.19
N VAL A 96 -49.45 -13.12 5.38
CA VAL A 96 -50.63 -13.66 4.67
C VAL A 96 -51.66 -14.16 5.64
N SER A 97 -51.28 -14.76 6.75
CA SER A 97 -52.21 -15.26 7.80
C SER A 97 -52.97 -14.10 8.45
N ILE A 98 -52.27 -13.03 8.83
CA ILE A 98 -52.89 -11.83 9.40
C ILE A 98 -53.82 -11.16 8.38
N ASP A 99 -53.38 -10.98 7.15
CA ASP A 99 -54.18 -10.35 6.08
C ASP A 99 -55.42 -11.19 5.77
N SER A 100 -55.30 -12.52 5.68
CA SER A 100 -56.42 -13.44 5.47
C SER A 100 -57.45 -13.42 6.62
N TRP A 101 -56.96 -13.26 7.87
CA TRP A 101 -57.81 -13.14 9.04
C TRP A 101 -58.56 -11.80 9.06
N VAL A 102 -57.84 -10.68 8.85
CA VAL A 102 -58.44 -9.34 8.81
C VAL A 102 -59.48 -9.22 7.71
N GLN A 103 -59.17 -9.74 6.51
CA GLN A 103 -60.15 -9.74 5.40
C GLN A 103 -61.34 -10.68 5.68
N GLY A 104 -61.12 -11.77 6.41
CA GLY A 104 -62.19 -12.65 6.87
C GLY A 104 -63.16 -11.95 7.78
N LEU A 105 -62.69 -11.12 8.69
CA LEU A 105 -63.52 -10.29 9.56
C LEU A 105 -64.27 -9.20 8.77
N TYR A 106 -63.58 -8.55 7.83
CA TYR A 106 -64.18 -7.48 7.05
C TYR A 106 -65.31 -7.99 6.11
N TYR A 107 -65.11 -9.14 5.46
CA TYR A 107 -66.09 -9.72 4.53
C TYR A 107 -67.06 -10.72 5.20
N ALA A 108 -67.05 -10.78 6.55
CA ALA A 108 -67.96 -11.69 7.26
C ALA A 108 -69.44 -11.40 6.91
N GLY A 109 -70.13 -12.40 6.44
CA GLY A 109 -71.53 -12.28 6.01
C GLY A 109 -71.76 -11.69 4.59
N ILE A 110 -70.69 -11.27 3.90
CA ILE A 110 -70.77 -10.73 2.55
C ILE A 110 -70.26 -11.75 1.51
N ARG A 111 -69.20 -12.48 1.82
CA ARG A 111 -68.59 -13.52 0.99
C ARG A 111 -68.29 -14.78 1.76
N GLU A 112 -68.79 -15.89 1.28
CA GLU A 112 -68.45 -17.21 1.85
C GLU A 112 -67.14 -17.73 1.26
N THR A 113 -65.98 -17.17 1.70
CA THR A 113 -64.68 -17.66 1.30
C THR A 113 -63.99 -18.33 2.51
N THR A 114 -63.37 -19.47 2.28
CA THR A 114 -62.62 -20.17 3.36
C THR A 114 -61.31 -19.43 3.62
N PHE A 115 -60.76 -19.64 4.83
CA PHE A 115 -59.43 -19.09 5.17
C PHE A 115 -58.34 -19.53 4.15
N ALA A 116 -58.35 -20.80 3.72
CA ALA A 116 -57.40 -21.34 2.77
C ALA A 116 -57.48 -20.64 1.41
N GLN A 117 -58.69 -20.36 0.92
CA GLN A 117 -58.86 -19.60 -0.36
C GLN A 117 -58.33 -18.18 -0.26
N ARG A 118 -58.58 -17.47 0.86
CA ARG A 118 -58.03 -16.13 1.09
C ARG A 118 -56.50 -16.18 1.23
N PHE A 119 -55.96 -17.15 1.99
CA PHE A 119 -54.56 -17.33 2.20
C PHE A 119 -53.81 -17.51 0.85
N ILE A 120 -54.27 -18.43 0.01
CA ILE A 120 -53.68 -18.66 -1.30
C ILE A 120 -53.82 -17.42 -2.21
N GLY A 121 -55.03 -16.84 -2.27
CA GLY A 121 -55.34 -15.69 -3.12
C GLY A 121 -54.55 -14.40 -2.76
N LEU A 122 -54.19 -14.23 -1.46
CA LEU A 122 -53.48 -13.05 -0.99
C LEU A 122 -51.95 -13.23 -0.94
N SER A 123 -51.45 -14.45 -1.11
CA SER A 123 -50.02 -14.77 -0.89
C SER A 123 -49.07 -14.04 -1.84
N TYR A 124 -49.50 -13.72 -3.06
CA TYR A 124 -48.63 -13.10 -4.06
C TYR A 124 -48.18 -11.68 -3.69
N ILE A 125 -49.01 -10.88 -2.99
CA ILE A 125 -48.69 -9.49 -2.62
C ILE A 125 -47.54 -9.44 -1.56
N PRO A 126 -47.66 -10.12 -0.40
CA PRO A 126 -46.57 -10.19 0.56
C PRO A 126 -45.29 -10.82 -0.02
N LEU A 127 -45.43 -11.84 -0.86
CA LEU A 127 -44.28 -12.48 -1.52
C LEU A 127 -43.51 -11.46 -2.37
N THR A 128 -44.20 -10.68 -3.22
CA THR A 128 -43.54 -9.68 -4.08
C THR A 128 -43.00 -8.48 -3.29
N LEU A 129 -43.77 -7.97 -2.32
CA LEU A 129 -43.36 -6.79 -1.55
C LEU A 129 -42.21 -7.10 -0.57
N LEU A 130 -42.34 -8.16 0.25
CA LEU A 130 -41.26 -8.52 1.18
C LEU A 130 -40.06 -9.10 0.47
N GLY A 131 -40.26 -9.86 -0.61
CA GLY A 131 -39.17 -10.33 -1.47
C GLY A 131 -38.40 -9.19 -2.12
N GLY A 132 -39.09 -8.26 -2.77
CA GLY A 132 -38.50 -7.05 -3.35
C GLY A 132 -37.81 -6.18 -2.31
N TRP A 133 -38.44 -5.99 -1.16
CA TRP A 133 -37.84 -5.27 -0.03
C TRP A 133 -36.54 -5.94 0.47
N SER A 134 -36.55 -7.27 0.62
CA SER A 134 -35.38 -8.03 1.06
C SER A 134 -34.23 -7.94 0.03
N ALA A 135 -34.54 -8.06 -1.25
CA ALA A 135 -33.54 -7.90 -2.32
C ALA A 135 -32.94 -6.49 -2.29
N LEU A 136 -33.78 -5.45 -2.15
CA LEU A 136 -33.31 -4.06 -2.06
C LEU A 136 -32.46 -3.82 -0.81
N TYR A 137 -32.85 -4.40 0.33
CA TYR A 137 -32.09 -4.30 1.57
C TYR A 137 -30.67 -4.86 1.40
N TYR A 138 -30.54 -6.06 0.85
CA TYR A 138 -29.23 -6.67 0.61
C TYR A 138 -28.43 -5.90 -0.46
N ALA A 139 -29.08 -5.47 -1.54
CA ALA A 139 -28.42 -4.71 -2.60
C ALA A 139 -27.81 -3.40 -2.07
N ILE A 140 -28.57 -2.63 -1.27
CA ILE A 140 -28.09 -1.37 -0.67
C ILE A 140 -26.95 -1.65 0.31
N ASN A 141 -27.09 -2.62 1.21
CA ASN A 141 -26.02 -2.93 2.16
C ASN A 141 -24.74 -3.42 1.46
N TYR A 142 -24.88 -4.27 0.44
CA TYR A 142 -23.75 -4.72 -0.37
C TYR A 142 -23.05 -3.55 -1.08
N PHE A 143 -23.83 -2.66 -1.72
CA PHE A 143 -23.28 -1.47 -2.38
C PHE A 143 -22.48 -0.60 -1.41
N LEU A 144 -23.06 -0.31 -0.22
CA LEU A 144 -22.39 0.49 0.81
C LEU A 144 -21.12 -0.17 1.35
N THR A 145 -21.12 -1.50 1.44
CA THR A 145 -19.92 -2.25 1.86
C THR A 145 -18.82 -2.18 0.81
N VAL A 146 -19.16 -2.32 -0.47
CA VAL A 146 -18.20 -2.21 -1.58
C VAL A 146 -17.61 -0.79 -1.64
N GLU A 147 -18.44 0.26 -1.50
CA GLU A 147 -17.99 1.65 -1.46
C GLU A 147 -17.03 1.90 -0.28
N GLU A 148 -17.36 1.41 0.92
CA GLU A 148 -16.50 1.52 2.11
C GLU A 148 -15.16 0.78 1.94
N GLN A 149 -15.17 -0.38 1.27
CA GLN A 149 -13.96 -1.13 0.95
C GLN A 149 -13.09 -0.40 -0.09
N ALA A 150 -13.71 0.19 -1.12
CA ALA A 150 -13.00 0.97 -2.13
C ALA A 150 -12.30 2.19 -1.50
N ASP A 151 -13.01 2.96 -0.67
CA ASP A 151 -12.44 4.10 0.06
C ASP A 151 -11.27 3.67 0.98
N ARG A 152 -11.42 2.51 1.63
CA ARG A 152 -10.37 1.98 2.50
C ARG A 152 -9.12 1.59 1.71
N LEU A 153 -9.29 0.95 0.55
CA LEU A 153 -8.18 0.58 -0.32
C LEU A 153 -7.44 1.82 -0.82
N GLU A 154 -8.15 2.84 -1.30
CA GLU A 154 -7.56 4.10 -1.75
C GLU A 154 -6.71 4.77 -0.64
N ARG A 155 -7.24 4.81 0.59
CA ARG A 155 -6.47 5.35 1.75
C ARG A 155 -5.22 4.53 2.06
N LEU A 156 -5.31 3.20 1.99
CA LEU A 156 -4.16 2.32 2.23
C LEU A 156 -3.09 2.49 1.14
N GLU A 157 -3.48 2.61 -0.13
CA GLU A 157 -2.57 2.89 -1.24
C GLU A 157 -1.88 4.26 -1.09
N ALA A 158 -2.64 5.30 -0.71
CA ALA A 158 -2.08 6.62 -0.45
C ALA A 158 -1.09 6.59 0.73
N GLN A 159 -1.40 5.87 1.81
CA GLN A 159 -0.49 5.69 2.94
C GLN A 159 0.77 4.90 2.55
N ALA A 160 0.62 3.82 1.79
CA ALA A 160 1.75 3.03 1.31
C ALA A 160 2.68 3.86 0.40
N THR A 161 2.10 4.64 -0.52
CA THR A 161 2.86 5.56 -1.39
C THR A 161 3.57 6.62 -0.59
N SER A 162 2.90 7.23 0.40
CA SER A 162 3.51 8.24 1.28
C SER A 162 4.65 7.65 2.11
N ALA A 163 4.47 6.44 2.67
CA ALA A 163 5.51 5.73 3.41
C ALA A 163 6.71 5.39 2.50
N HIS A 164 6.44 4.95 1.27
CA HIS A 164 7.50 4.67 0.30
C HIS A 164 8.29 5.92 -0.08
N LEU A 165 7.61 7.04 -0.34
CA LEU A 165 8.25 8.33 -0.60
C LEU A 165 9.06 8.84 0.61
N ALA A 166 8.56 8.67 1.82
CA ALA A 166 9.30 8.99 3.03
C ALA A 166 10.57 8.13 3.14
N MET A 167 10.47 6.82 2.90
CA MET A 167 11.60 5.90 2.90
C MET A 167 12.67 6.31 1.87
N LEU A 168 12.29 6.63 0.64
CA LEU A 168 13.21 7.14 -0.39
C LEU A 168 13.89 8.45 0.02
N ARG A 169 13.16 9.36 0.69
CA ARG A 169 13.76 10.61 1.23
C ARG A 169 14.78 10.34 2.33
N TYR A 170 14.57 9.32 3.18
CA TYR A 170 15.52 8.98 4.23
C TYR A 170 16.78 8.29 3.70
N GLN A 171 16.72 7.63 2.54
CA GLN A 171 17.89 7.02 1.89
C GLN A 171 18.87 8.07 1.33
N LEU A 172 18.36 9.21 0.91
CA LEU A 172 19.17 10.33 0.50
C LEU A 172 19.43 11.20 1.74
N ASN A 173 20.58 11.04 2.39
CA ASN A 173 20.97 11.92 3.50
C ASN A 173 20.89 13.40 3.06
N PRO A 174 19.80 14.16 3.46
CA PRO A 174 19.60 15.52 2.93
C PRO A 174 20.75 16.45 3.34
N HIS A 175 21.30 16.25 4.53
CA HIS A 175 22.40 17.04 5.06
C HIS A 175 23.68 16.85 4.22
N PHE A 176 23.97 15.62 3.82
CA PHE A 176 25.08 15.36 2.90
C PHE A 176 24.89 16.06 1.56
N LEU A 177 23.69 15.97 0.97
CA LEU A 177 23.38 16.62 -0.31
C LEU A 177 23.53 18.14 -0.22
N PHE A 178 22.95 18.78 0.81
CA PHE A 178 23.06 20.22 1.00
C PHE A 178 24.51 20.66 1.20
N ASN A 179 25.28 19.93 1.99
CA ASN A 179 26.68 20.25 2.21
C ASN A 179 27.52 20.11 0.93
N THR A 180 27.27 19.04 0.15
CA THR A 180 27.97 18.85 -1.14
C THR A 180 27.61 19.95 -2.13
N LEU A 181 26.32 20.31 -2.27
CA LEU A 181 25.88 21.41 -3.14
C LEU A 181 26.45 22.75 -2.69
N ASN A 182 26.54 23.04 -1.40
CA ASN A 182 27.17 24.25 -0.88
C ASN A 182 28.67 24.28 -1.20
N SER A 183 29.36 23.15 -1.09
CA SER A 183 30.77 23.03 -1.46
C SER A 183 30.97 23.28 -2.95
N ILE A 184 30.13 22.70 -3.82
CA ILE A 184 30.17 22.96 -5.27
C ILE A 184 29.93 24.45 -5.54
N SER A 185 28.93 25.07 -4.89
CA SER A 185 28.66 26.50 -5.03
C SER A 185 29.87 27.36 -4.64
N THR A 186 30.54 27.02 -3.54
CA THR A 186 31.74 27.71 -3.08
C THR A 186 32.88 27.59 -4.10
N LEU A 187 33.14 26.40 -4.64
CA LEU A 187 34.15 26.17 -5.67
C LEU A 187 33.88 27.00 -6.95
N VAL A 188 32.61 27.10 -7.35
CA VAL A 188 32.18 27.93 -8.49
C VAL A 188 32.43 29.41 -8.21
N LEU A 189 32.09 29.90 -7.02
CA LEU A 189 32.35 31.30 -6.61
C LEU A 189 33.84 31.62 -6.60
N LEU A 190 34.68 30.66 -6.20
CA LEU A 190 36.14 30.77 -6.21
C LEU A 190 36.75 30.55 -7.61
N LYS A 191 35.92 30.37 -8.65
CA LYS A 191 36.31 30.09 -10.03
C LYS A 191 37.14 28.80 -10.20
N GLN A 192 36.99 27.86 -9.28
CA GLN A 192 37.61 26.54 -9.33
C GLN A 192 36.69 25.54 -10.07
N THR A 193 36.59 25.75 -11.39
CA THR A 193 35.58 25.02 -12.21
C THR A 193 35.88 23.53 -12.32
N GLU A 194 37.14 23.14 -12.42
CA GLU A 194 37.50 21.70 -12.52
C GLU A 194 37.19 20.91 -11.25
N PRO A 195 37.56 21.34 -10.03
CA PRO A 195 37.11 20.69 -8.80
C PRO A 195 35.56 20.64 -8.63
N ALA A 196 34.88 21.74 -9.03
CA ALA A 196 33.42 21.78 -8.97
C ALA A 196 32.76 20.71 -9.89
N ASN A 197 33.28 20.58 -11.13
CA ASN A 197 32.81 19.55 -12.06
C ASN A 197 33.13 18.13 -11.57
N ALA A 198 34.33 17.92 -11.01
CA ALA A 198 34.72 16.64 -10.46
C ALA A 198 33.79 16.23 -9.30
N MET A 199 33.45 17.15 -8.39
CA MET A 199 32.53 16.94 -7.30
C MET A 199 31.11 16.63 -7.81
N LEU A 200 30.61 17.35 -8.81
CA LEU A 200 29.29 17.12 -9.42
C LEU A 200 29.21 15.74 -10.09
N THR A 201 30.27 15.33 -10.78
CA THR A 201 30.34 14.00 -11.43
C THR A 201 30.31 12.89 -10.40
N ARG A 202 31.05 13.02 -9.29
CA ARG A 202 31.04 12.04 -8.19
C ARG A 202 29.68 11.98 -7.50
N LEU A 203 29.05 13.14 -7.25
CA LEU A 203 27.71 13.21 -6.67
C LEU A 203 26.68 12.52 -7.56
N SER A 204 26.73 12.73 -8.86
CA SER A 204 25.85 12.07 -9.83
C SER A 204 26.05 10.55 -9.84
N GLY A 205 27.30 10.09 -9.76
CA GLY A 205 27.64 8.66 -9.63
C GLY A 205 27.07 8.05 -8.36
N PHE A 206 27.31 8.68 -7.21
CA PHE A 206 26.80 8.25 -5.92
C PHE A 206 25.25 8.16 -5.91
N LEU A 207 24.56 9.21 -6.37
CA LEU A 207 23.10 9.23 -6.45
C LEU A 207 22.56 8.10 -7.34
N ARG A 208 23.19 7.85 -8.48
CA ARG A 208 22.80 6.77 -9.38
C ARG A 208 22.90 5.40 -8.69
N HIS A 209 24.01 5.13 -7.99
CA HIS A 209 24.19 3.88 -7.24
C HIS A 209 23.17 3.73 -6.12
N THR A 210 22.98 4.77 -5.31
CA THR A 210 22.07 4.74 -4.16
C THR A 210 20.59 4.60 -4.56
N LEU A 211 20.16 5.20 -5.69
CA LEU A 211 18.77 5.16 -6.15
C LEU A 211 18.39 3.87 -6.90
N VAL A 212 19.36 3.15 -7.45
CA VAL A 212 19.11 1.88 -8.17
C VAL A 212 19.05 0.68 -7.22
N THR A 213 19.74 0.78 -6.08
CA THR A 213 19.77 -0.32 -5.10
C THR A 213 18.48 -0.34 -4.29
N GLU A 214 17.72 -1.43 -4.37
CA GLU A 214 16.50 -1.60 -3.58
C GLU A 214 16.83 -1.72 -2.08
N PRO A 215 16.09 -1.05 -1.21
CA PRO A 215 16.26 -1.15 0.24
C PRO A 215 16.05 -2.59 0.74
N GLY A 216 17.00 -3.09 1.48
CA GLY A 216 16.93 -4.45 2.04
C GLY A 216 17.31 -5.56 1.07
N SER A 217 17.74 -5.24 -0.16
CA SER A 217 18.38 -6.21 -1.06
C SER A 217 19.72 -6.66 -0.47
N GLN A 218 20.12 -7.89 -0.80
CA GLN A 218 21.47 -8.37 -0.52
C GLN A 218 22.43 -7.82 -1.59
N VAL A 219 23.55 -7.31 -1.16
CA VAL A 219 24.65 -6.84 -2.02
C VAL A 219 25.95 -7.48 -1.58
N THR A 220 26.94 -7.56 -2.47
CA THR A 220 28.26 -8.02 -2.06
C THR A 220 28.98 -6.93 -1.25
N LEU A 221 29.88 -7.33 -0.35
CA LEU A 221 30.73 -6.39 0.38
C LEU A 221 31.53 -5.49 -0.60
N GLU A 222 31.92 -6.02 -1.75
CA GLU A 222 32.60 -5.25 -2.80
C GLU A 222 31.73 -4.09 -3.31
N GLN A 223 30.44 -4.35 -3.62
CA GLN A 223 29.50 -3.32 -4.05
C GLN A 223 29.24 -2.26 -2.98
N GLU A 224 29.11 -2.71 -1.71
CA GLU A 224 28.92 -1.78 -0.59
C GLU A 224 30.17 -0.87 -0.43
N VAL A 225 31.37 -1.44 -0.56
CA VAL A 225 32.64 -0.71 -0.48
C VAL A 225 32.81 0.25 -1.66
N GLU A 226 32.43 -0.15 -2.87
CA GLU A 226 32.45 0.77 -4.03
C GLU A 226 31.54 1.98 -3.80
N THR A 227 30.35 1.76 -3.26
CA THR A 227 29.42 2.84 -2.90
C THR A 227 30.01 3.75 -1.81
N LEU A 228 30.63 3.15 -0.79
CA LEU A 228 31.34 3.91 0.27
C LEU A 228 32.50 4.74 -0.29
N GLN A 229 33.26 4.23 -1.24
CA GLN A 229 34.34 4.97 -1.88
C GLN A 229 33.83 6.19 -2.62
N LEU A 230 32.73 6.07 -3.38
CA LEU A 230 32.10 7.22 -4.04
C LEU A 230 31.67 8.29 -3.04
N TYR A 231 31.08 7.89 -1.92
CA TYR A 231 30.71 8.80 -0.83
C TYR A 231 31.93 9.50 -0.21
N LEU A 232 32.95 8.72 0.14
CA LEU A 232 34.18 9.21 0.76
C LEU A 232 34.98 10.13 -0.18
N ASP A 233 34.97 9.88 -1.47
CA ASP A 233 35.62 10.77 -2.45
C ASP A 233 34.99 12.17 -2.50
N ILE A 234 33.69 12.26 -2.27
CA ILE A 234 32.98 13.54 -2.15
C ILE A 234 33.38 14.22 -0.82
N GLU A 235 33.35 13.49 0.30
CA GLU A 235 33.69 14.04 1.60
C GLU A 235 35.18 14.42 1.71
N ARG A 236 36.10 13.72 1.02
CA ARG A 236 37.52 14.12 0.89
C ARG A 236 37.72 15.48 0.21
N MET A 237 36.90 15.80 -0.78
CA MET A 237 36.98 17.13 -1.41
C MET A 237 36.52 18.23 -0.46
N ARG A 238 35.76 17.89 0.59
CA ARG A 238 35.25 18.83 1.59
C ARG A 238 36.19 18.97 2.79
N PHE A 239 36.70 17.83 3.29
CA PHE A 239 37.53 17.77 4.49
C PHE A 239 39.04 17.73 4.18
N GLU A 240 39.40 17.55 2.93
CA GLU A 240 40.79 17.52 2.44
C GLU A 240 41.63 16.51 3.24
N GLU A 241 42.77 16.91 3.80
CA GLU A 241 43.67 16.07 4.56
C GLU A 241 43.15 15.68 5.95
N ARG A 242 42.07 16.33 6.38
CA ARG A 242 41.40 15.97 7.66
C ARG A 242 40.72 14.61 7.60
N LEU A 243 40.26 14.14 6.43
CA LEU A 243 39.67 12.83 6.25
C LEU A 243 40.70 11.83 5.71
N ARG A 244 41.20 10.98 6.58
CA ARG A 244 42.14 9.90 6.25
C ARG A 244 41.39 8.57 6.30
N THR A 245 41.44 7.78 5.24
CA THR A 245 40.77 6.48 5.19
C THR A 245 41.75 5.35 4.94
N HIS A 246 41.50 4.20 5.57
CA HIS A 246 42.26 2.97 5.39
C HIS A 246 41.33 1.79 5.22
N PHE A 247 41.40 1.07 4.10
CA PHE A 247 40.60 -0.10 3.81
C PHE A 247 41.46 -1.34 3.67
N ALA A 248 41.26 -2.33 4.55
CA ALA A 248 41.94 -3.63 4.56
C ALA A 248 40.89 -4.75 4.39
N ILE A 249 40.59 -5.10 3.14
CA ILE A 249 39.54 -6.06 2.81
C ILE A 249 40.18 -7.29 2.16
N GLU A 250 40.05 -8.46 2.81
CA GLU A 250 40.50 -9.71 2.24
C GLU A 250 39.67 -10.06 0.97
N ASP A 251 40.30 -10.62 -0.06
CA ASP A 251 39.63 -10.98 -1.32
C ASP A 251 38.47 -11.94 -1.12
N ALA A 252 38.60 -12.87 -0.16
CA ALA A 252 37.51 -13.76 0.20
C ALA A 252 36.29 -13.02 0.76
N ALA A 253 36.53 -11.94 1.54
CA ALA A 253 35.47 -11.15 2.15
C ALA A 253 34.67 -10.34 1.12
N ARG A 254 35.29 -9.90 0.01
CA ARG A 254 34.64 -9.09 -1.02
C ARG A 254 33.37 -9.72 -1.59
N LYS A 255 33.34 -11.05 -1.69
CA LYS A 255 32.23 -11.83 -2.25
C LYS A 255 31.12 -12.14 -1.23
N ALA A 256 31.28 -11.72 0.00
CA ALA A 256 30.27 -11.95 1.03
C ALA A 256 29.02 -11.10 0.77
N GLU A 257 27.86 -11.70 0.87
CA GLU A 257 26.56 -11.00 0.80
C GLU A 257 26.18 -10.42 2.15
N LEU A 258 25.69 -9.18 2.12
CA LEU A 258 25.19 -8.46 3.30
C LEU A 258 24.02 -7.54 2.89
N PRO A 259 23.19 -7.11 3.84
CA PRO A 259 22.12 -6.15 3.56
C PRO A 259 22.71 -4.82 3.03
N SER A 260 22.16 -4.33 1.93
CA SER A 260 22.61 -3.06 1.31
C SER A 260 22.59 -1.89 2.31
N MET A 261 23.51 -0.95 2.18
CA MET A 261 23.63 0.26 3.04
C MET A 261 23.82 -0.09 4.54
N LEU A 262 24.53 -1.18 4.87
CA LEU A 262 24.85 -1.58 6.23
C LEU A 262 26.01 -0.76 6.82
N LEU A 263 27.05 -0.53 6.01
CA LEU A 263 28.28 0.13 6.44
C LEU A 263 28.21 1.65 6.28
N GLN A 264 27.43 2.16 5.36
CA GLN A 264 27.33 3.59 5.09
C GLN A 264 26.98 4.43 6.34
N PRO A 265 25.98 4.07 7.17
CA PRO A 265 25.68 4.83 8.39
C PRO A 265 26.82 4.86 9.40
N LEU A 266 27.66 3.81 9.42
CA LEU A 266 28.85 3.76 10.31
C LEU A 266 29.90 4.77 9.87
N ILE A 267 30.16 4.84 8.57
CA ILE A 267 31.11 5.81 7.99
C ILE A 267 30.58 7.23 8.12
N GLU A 268 29.27 7.46 7.90
CA GLU A 268 28.64 8.76 8.13
C GLU A 268 28.78 9.22 9.58
N ASN A 269 28.58 8.34 10.55
CA ASN A 269 28.76 8.63 11.95
C ASN A 269 30.24 8.97 12.27
N ALA A 270 31.19 8.19 11.75
CA ALA A 270 32.60 8.46 11.92
C ALA A 270 33.01 9.84 11.35
N ILE A 271 32.50 10.23 10.18
CA ILE A 271 32.77 11.57 9.63
C ILE A 271 32.15 12.65 10.51
N LYS A 272 30.89 12.46 10.96
CA LYS A 272 30.17 13.45 11.76
C LYS A 272 30.83 13.69 13.12
N TYR A 273 31.26 12.63 13.79
CA TYR A 273 31.71 12.71 15.18
C TYR A 273 33.22 12.67 15.37
N ALA A 274 33.97 12.06 14.44
CA ALA A 274 35.41 12.00 14.53
C ALA A 274 36.10 13.05 13.64
N VAL A 275 35.68 13.23 12.38
CA VAL A 275 36.36 14.12 11.43
C VAL A 275 35.89 15.57 11.55
N SER A 276 34.55 15.78 11.59
CA SER A 276 33.96 17.12 11.52
C SER A 276 34.37 18.02 12.70
N PRO A 277 34.37 17.57 13.96
CA PRO A 277 34.69 18.43 15.11
C PRO A 277 36.19 18.67 15.34
N GLN A 278 37.08 17.88 14.74
CA GLN A 278 38.51 17.98 14.95
C GLN A 278 39.23 18.78 13.85
N GLU A 279 40.03 19.77 14.21
CA GLU A 279 40.84 20.54 13.23
C GLU A 279 41.90 19.66 12.57
N GLU A 280 42.52 18.74 13.30
CA GLU A 280 43.48 17.77 12.78
C GLU A 280 42.84 16.63 11.98
N GLY A 281 41.50 16.55 12.01
CA GLY A 281 40.73 15.48 11.40
C GLY A 281 40.94 14.12 12.09
N ALA A 282 40.46 13.08 11.43
CA ALA A 282 40.55 11.70 11.97
C ALA A 282 40.83 10.70 10.84
N ARG A 283 41.29 9.50 11.26
CA ARG A 283 41.40 8.35 10.38
C ARG A 283 40.18 7.47 10.58
N ILE A 284 39.60 6.99 9.47
CA ILE A 284 38.54 5.99 9.45
C ILE A 284 39.11 4.73 8.81
N SER A 285 39.06 3.60 9.52
CA SER A 285 39.57 2.30 9.08
C SER A 285 38.39 1.34 8.88
N LEU A 286 38.38 0.61 7.77
CA LEU A 286 37.43 -0.49 7.48
C LEU A 286 38.25 -1.74 7.23
N GLU A 287 38.09 -2.74 8.11
CA GLU A 287 38.73 -4.04 7.94
C GLU A 287 37.64 -5.10 7.74
N ALA A 288 37.84 -6.03 6.81
CA ALA A 288 36.95 -7.15 6.60
C ALA A 288 37.71 -8.43 6.26
N ARG A 289 37.37 -9.51 6.96
CA ARG A 289 37.99 -10.82 6.81
C ARG A 289 37.00 -11.95 6.99
N VAL A 290 37.31 -13.12 6.42
CA VAL A 290 36.53 -14.35 6.64
C VAL A 290 37.29 -15.28 7.59
N ARG A 291 36.65 -15.62 8.68
CA ARG A 291 37.21 -16.58 9.68
C ARG A 291 36.14 -17.57 10.10
N ASN A 292 36.46 -18.84 10.07
CA ASN A 292 35.56 -19.94 10.50
C ASN A 292 34.17 -19.90 9.85
N GLY A 293 34.08 -19.55 8.56
CA GLY A 293 32.79 -19.47 7.86
C GLY A 293 31.95 -18.24 8.26
N ARG A 294 32.55 -17.25 8.90
CA ARG A 294 31.90 -15.99 9.27
C ARG A 294 32.63 -14.80 8.66
N LEU A 295 31.87 -13.83 8.20
CA LEU A 295 32.35 -12.51 7.77
C LEU A 295 32.51 -11.65 9.04
N GLN A 296 33.70 -11.14 9.28
CA GLN A 296 34.03 -10.22 10.35
C GLN A 296 34.37 -8.86 9.72
N ILE A 297 33.66 -7.82 10.14
CA ILE A 297 33.87 -6.44 9.68
C ILE A 297 34.16 -5.58 10.91
N ALA A 298 35.19 -4.76 10.84
CA ALA A 298 35.52 -3.75 11.85
C ALA A 298 35.54 -2.36 11.17
N VAL A 299 34.84 -1.40 11.75
CA VAL A 299 34.90 0.01 11.40
C VAL A 299 35.41 0.77 12.59
N GLU A 300 36.53 1.47 12.42
CA GLU A 300 37.19 2.19 13.50
C GLU A 300 37.47 3.63 13.09
N ASP A 301 37.35 4.56 14.04
CA ASP A 301 37.80 5.93 13.88
C ASP A 301 38.76 6.33 14.99
N THR A 302 39.55 7.38 14.75
CA THR A 302 40.50 7.97 15.71
C THR A 302 39.97 9.30 16.26
N GLY A 303 38.64 9.43 16.40
CA GLY A 303 38.01 10.61 16.94
C GLY A 303 38.22 10.81 18.44
N PRO A 304 37.57 11.80 19.06
CA PRO A 304 37.73 12.10 20.49
C PRO A 304 37.18 11.01 21.41
N GLY A 305 36.42 10.04 20.83
CA GLY A 305 35.66 9.08 21.63
C GLY A 305 34.42 9.72 22.26
N SER A 306 33.68 8.95 23.06
CA SER A 306 32.55 9.48 23.84
C SER A 306 33.03 9.85 25.24
N PRO A 307 32.88 11.12 25.69
CA PRO A 307 33.39 11.55 27.01
C PRO A 307 32.75 10.85 28.20
N ASP A 308 31.54 10.33 28.07
CA ASP A 308 30.69 9.95 29.18
C ASP A 308 30.26 8.47 29.23
N GLY A 309 30.84 7.58 28.45
CA GLY A 309 30.40 6.16 28.47
C GLY A 309 28.93 5.92 28.12
N GLU A 310 28.18 6.97 27.71
CA GLU A 310 26.76 6.88 27.37
C GLU A 310 26.47 5.91 26.23
N LEU A 311 27.47 5.63 25.39
CA LEU A 311 27.32 4.70 24.26
C LEU A 311 27.47 3.23 24.70
N ALA A 312 28.10 2.93 25.83
CA ALA A 312 28.14 1.59 26.42
C ALA A 312 26.77 1.17 27.00
N GLN A 313 25.85 2.14 27.23
CA GLN A 313 24.49 1.86 27.67
C GLN A 313 23.55 1.58 26.48
N ALA A 314 23.97 1.77 25.22
CA ALA A 314 23.18 1.46 24.04
C ALA A 314 22.87 -0.04 23.88
N GLU A 315 23.52 -0.91 24.58
CA GLU A 315 23.22 -2.35 24.65
C GLU A 315 21.86 -2.65 25.31
N GLN A 316 21.32 -1.74 26.14
CA GLN A 316 20.10 -1.97 26.93
C GLN A 316 18.90 -1.06 26.54
N ILE A 317 18.98 -0.33 25.47
CA ILE A 317 17.90 0.61 25.09
C ILE A 317 16.77 -0.13 24.37
N ASP A 318 15.60 -0.19 25.05
CA ASP A 318 14.32 -0.61 24.49
C ASP A 318 13.94 0.31 23.31
N PRO A 319 13.66 -0.22 22.09
CA PRO A 319 13.29 0.58 20.92
C PRO A 319 12.06 1.48 21.12
N LEU A 320 11.23 1.22 22.13
CA LEU A 320 10.02 1.98 22.46
C LEU A 320 10.28 3.23 23.32
N ALA A 321 11.46 3.34 23.98
CA ALA A 321 11.79 4.45 24.86
C ALA A 321 12.39 5.69 24.15
N LEU A 322 12.68 5.60 22.84
CA LEU A 322 13.43 6.60 22.07
C LEU A 322 12.62 7.85 21.61
N LYS A 323 11.38 8.03 22.07
CA LYS A 323 10.50 9.12 21.58
C LYS A 323 10.68 10.51 22.23
N SER A 324 11.65 10.73 23.12
CA SER A 324 11.67 11.95 23.94
C SER A 324 13.00 12.66 24.19
N ARG A 325 14.05 12.52 23.35
CA ARG A 325 15.27 13.34 23.49
C ARG A 325 15.78 13.84 22.14
N ASP A 326 15.97 15.13 22.03
CA ASP A 326 16.32 15.89 20.81
C ASP A 326 17.77 15.72 20.30
N ASP A 327 18.62 14.92 20.96
CA ASP A 327 20.02 14.65 20.61
C ASP A 327 20.28 13.27 19.99
N SER A 328 19.26 12.64 19.44
CA SER A 328 19.17 11.20 19.18
C SER A 328 19.64 10.72 17.80
N SER A 329 20.29 11.55 16.96
CA SER A 329 20.61 11.13 15.58
C SER A 329 21.63 10.00 15.47
N THR A 330 22.53 9.84 16.46
CA THR A 330 23.53 8.75 16.51
C THR A 330 22.91 7.43 16.90
N ASN A 331 22.05 7.44 17.92
CA ASN A 331 21.41 6.22 18.43
C ASN A 331 20.43 5.63 17.43
N VAL A 332 19.79 6.46 16.58
CA VAL A 332 18.88 5.98 15.52
C VAL A 332 19.64 5.22 14.43
N GLY A 333 20.81 5.69 14.03
CA GLY A 333 21.61 5.01 12.99
C GLY A 333 22.08 3.62 13.42
N LEU A 334 22.64 3.51 14.64
CA LEU A 334 23.13 2.25 15.19
C LEU A 334 22.01 1.28 15.53
N ALA A 335 20.89 1.76 16.06
CA ALA A 335 19.69 0.97 16.31
C ALA A 335 19.10 0.38 15.00
N ASN A 336 19.12 1.14 13.93
CA ASN A 336 18.69 0.66 12.62
C ASN A 336 19.59 -0.45 12.09
N ILE A 337 20.91 -0.33 12.23
CA ILE A 337 21.85 -1.38 11.85
C ILE A 337 21.57 -2.67 12.64
N LYS A 338 21.44 -2.57 13.98
CA LYS A 338 21.13 -3.71 14.84
C LYS A 338 19.81 -4.38 14.44
N SER A 339 18.77 -3.60 14.17
CA SER A 339 17.49 -4.11 13.71
C SER A 339 17.59 -4.82 12.35
N ARG A 340 18.36 -4.30 11.41
CA ARG A 340 18.56 -4.90 10.08
C ARG A 340 19.35 -6.21 10.17
N LEU A 341 20.38 -6.26 11.02
CA LEU A 341 21.14 -7.48 11.28
C LEU A 341 20.25 -8.55 11.93
N ALA A 342 19.43 -8.18 12.90
CA ALA A 342 18.49 -9.09 13.55
C ALA A 342 17.42 -9.60 12.56
N GLN A 343 16.95 -8.76 11.64
CA GLN A 343 15.99 -9.14 10.59
C GLN A 343 16.61 -10.09 9.56
N ALA A 344 17.88 -9.87 9.18
CA ALA A 344 18.53 -10.66 8.14
C ALA A 344 19.11 -11.99 8.67
N TYR A 345 19.62 -11.99 9.89
CA TYR A 345 20.41 -13.13 10.44
C TYR A 345 19.88 -13.68 11.76
N GLY A 346 18.79 -13.12 12.32
CA GLY A 346 18.24 -13.55 13.61
C GLY A 346 19.28 -13.49 14.73
N GLU A 347 19.46 -14.60 15.48
CA GLU A 347 20.45 -14.72 16.55
C GLU A 347 21.87 -15.05 16.04
N GLU A 348 22.06 -15.25 14.73
CA GLU A 348 23.35 -15.65 14.16
C GLU A 348 24.27 -14.47 13.84
N HIS A 349 24.02 -13.28 14.37
CA HIS A 349 24.89 -12.12 14.22
C HIS A 349 25.48 -11.67 15.56
N ARG A 350 26.63 -11.00 15.50
CA ARG A 350 27.24 -10.28 16.63
C ARG A 350 27.45 -8.83 16.20
N PHE A 351 27.02 -7.91 17.02
CA PHE A 351 27.17 -6.48 16.82
C PHE A 351 27.65 -5.85 18.10
N GLU A 352 28.91 -5.38 18.11
CA GLU A 352 29.57 -4.80 19.30
C GLU A 352 30.05 -3.39 18.97
N ILE A 353 29.97 -2.55 19.97
CA ILE A 353 30.42 -1.17 19.92
C ILE A 353 31.38 -0.96 21.05
N THR A 354 32.56 -0.43 20.76
CA THR A 354 33.61 -0.20 21.77
C THR A 354 34.16 1.22 21.62
N SER A 355 34.29 1.93 22.74
CA SER A 355 35.01 3.20 22.78
C SER A 355 36.42 2.91 23.27
N ASN A 356 37.42 3.36 22.52
CA ASN A 356 38.81 3.13 22.88
C ASN A 356 39.29 4.12 23.98
N PRO A 357 40.00 3.67 25.02
CA PRO A 357 40.51 4.56 26.08
C PRO A 357 41.44 5.67 25.58
N SER A 358 42.08 5.45 24.44
CA SER A 358 42.99 6.42 23.77
C SER A 358 42.28 7.38 22.83
N GLY A 359 40.93 7.38 22.80
CA GLY A 359 40.09 8.07 21.85
C GLY A 359 39.71 7.20 20.65
N GLY A 360 38.56 7.50 20.04
CA GLY A 360 38.04 6.77 18.92
C GLY A 360 36.91 5.80 19.25
N PHE A 361 36.26 5.34 18.22
CA PHE A 361 35.08 4.47 18.28
C PHE A 361 35.30 3.29 17.34
N SER A 362 34.93 2.10 17.80
CA SER A 362 35.06 0.87 17.02
C SER A 362 33.71 0.14 16.99
N VAL A 363 33.26 -0.24 15.82
CA VAL A 363 32.09 -1.10 15.60
C VAL A 363 32.54 -2.40 14.98
N TYR A 364 32.19 -3.50 15.65
CA TYR A 364 32.46 -4.85 15.17
C TYR A 364 31.17 -5.55 14.77
N ILE A 365 31.17 -6.10 13.57
CA ILE A 365 30.03 -6.87 12.99
C ILE A 365 30.56 -8.25 12.62
N GLU A 366 29.86 -9.30 13.06
CA GLU A 366 30.12 -10.66 12.64
C GLU A 366 28.82 -11.34 12.21
N ILE A 367 28.80 -11.82 10.95
CA ILE A 367 27.64 -12.46 10.31
C ILE A 367 28.06 -13.76 9.60
N PRO A 368 27.14 -14.70 9.33
CA PRO A 368 27.43 -15.87 8.52
C PRO A 368 27.98 -15.44 7.15
N PHE A 369 29.02 -16.14 6.66
CA PHE A 369 29.56 -15.91 5.35
C PHE A 369 28.66 -16.59 4.30
N LEU A 370 27.94 -15.80 3.52
CA LEU A 370 27.18 -16.22 2.36
C LEU A 370 27.91 -15.65 1.13
N ALA A 371 28.44 -16.54 0.29
CA ALA A 371 29.07 -16.10 -0.95
C ALA A 371 28.00 -15.83 -2.01
N ALA A 372 28.10 -14.70 -2.70
CA ALA A 372 27.29 -14.44 -3.87
C ALA A 372 27.39 -15.61 -4.86
N GLN A 373 26.25 -16.20 -5.21
CA GLN A 373 26.23 -17.21 -6.26
C GLN A 373 26.61 -16.49 -7.55
N SER A 374 27.74 -16.87 -8.14
CA SER A 374 28.11 -16.38 -9.46
C SER A 374 26.95 -16.73 -10.42
N GLU A 375 26.26 -15.71 -10.94
CA GLU A 375 25.35 -15.93 -12.07
C GLU A 375 26.11 -16.74 -13.13
N PRO A 376 25.53 -17.82 -13.68
CA PRO A 376 26.15 -18.50 -14.79
C PRO A 376 26.38 -17.48 -15.90
N PRO A 377 27.54 -17.50 -16.57
CA PRO A 377 27.86 -16.53 -17.61
C PRO A 377 26.72 -16.54 -18.63
N ILE A 378 26.12 -15.37 -18.86
CA ILE A 378 25.13 -15.20 -19.93
C ILE A 378 25.82 -15.60 -21.21
N GLU A 379 25.51 -16.78 -21.71
CA GLU A 379 26.00 -17.30 -22.97
C GLU A 379 25.51 -16.32 -24.05
N LYS A 380 26.41 -15.46 -24.54
CA LYS A 380 26.09 -14.60 -25.66
C LYS A 380 25.64 -15.49 -26.80
N PRO A 381 24.44 -15.29 -27.36
CA PRO A 381 24.00 -16.09 -28.51
C PRO A 381 25.07 -15.99 -29.58
N ALA A 382 25.57 -17.15 -30.01
CA ALA A 382 26.55 -17.25 -31.06
C ALA A 382 26.05 -16.52 -32.32
N PRO A 383 26.89 -15.76 -33.02
CA PRO A 383 26.48 -15.09 -34.24
C PRO A 383 26.04 -16.15 -35.25
N THR A 384 24.76 -16.14 -35.59
CA THR A 384 24.19 -17.02 -36.63
C THR A 384 24.93 -16.75 -37.92
N GLY A 385 25.77 -17.72 -38.30
CA GLY A 385 26.57 -17.68 -39.52
C GLY A 385 25.69 -17.53 -40.75
N ALA A 386 26.01 -16.58 -41.57
CA ALA A 386 25.46 -16.41 -42.89
C ALA A 386 25.74 -17.67 -43.73
N GLN A 387 24.73 -18.50 -43.94
CA GLN A 387 24.79 -19.52 -45.00
C GLN A 387 24.44 -18.87 -46.33
N SER A 388 25.47 -18.72 -47.16
CA SER A 388 25.35 -18.46 -48.57
C SER A 388 24.83 -19.73 -49.27
N GLY A 389 23.54 -19.74 -49.58
CA GLY A 389 22.94 -20.76 -50.45
C GLY A 389 22.67 -20.14 -51.82
N ARG A 390 23.54 -20.46 -52.79
CA ARG A 390 23.22 -20.39 -54.21
C ARG A 390 22.24 -21.51 -54.50
N GLU A 391 21.07 -21.20 -55.03
CA GLU A 391 20.31 -22.18 -55.81
C GLU A 391 19.52 -21.49 -56.91
N THR A 392 19.81 -21.98 -58.04
CA THR A 392 19.37 -22.01 -59.40
C THR A 392 17.87 -21.82 -59.66
N VAL A 393 17.68 -21.03 -60.71
CA VAL A 393 16.46 -20.78 -61.48
C VAL A 393 15.82 -22.07 -61.98
N ALA A 394 14.53 -22.24 -61.80
CA ALA A 394 13.67 -22.99 -62.73
C ALA A 394 12.24 -22.38 -62.69
N ALA A 395 11.84 -21.98 -63.86
CA ALA A 395 10.53 -21.45 -64.18
C ALA A 395 9.41 -22.52 -64.15
N SER A 396 8.21 -22.14 -63.70
CA SER A 396 6.96 -22.73 -64.20
C SER A 396 5.79 -21.78 -63.95
N ASP A 397 5.09 -21.55 -64.99
CA ASP A 397 3.91 -20.74 -65.23
C ASP A 397 2.62 -21.16 -64.48
N ALA A 398 1.69 -20.21 -64.51
CA ALA A 398 0.23 -20.30 -64.37
C ALA A 398 -0.34 -20.48 -62.94
N ASP A 399 -1.24 -19.68 -62.43
CA ASP A 399 -2.52 -19.26 -62.95
C ASP A 399 -3.14 -18.16 -62.05
N ARG A 400 -4.02 -17.37 -62.66
CA ARG A 400 -4.88 -16.31 -62.17
C ARG A 400 -5.76 -16.67 -60.97
N SER A 401 -6.01 -15.76 -60.09
CA SER A 401 -7.33 -15.15 -59.95
C SER A 401 -7.40 -14.10 -58.84
N ASP A 402 -8.00 -12.97 -59.18
CA ASP A 402 -8.49 -11.87 -58.40
C ASP A 402 -9.04 -12.18 -57.00
N ASN A 403 -8.72 -11.40 -56.07
CA ASN A 403 -9.78 -10.78 -55.27
C ASN A 403 -9.31 -9.52 -54.52
N THR A 404 -9.86 -8.37 -54.96
CA THR A 404 -9.87 -7.08 -54.32
C THR A 404 -10.79 -7.09 -53.08
N SER A 405 -10.32 -6.66 -51.92
CA SER A 405 -11.20 -6.04 -50.93
C SER A 405 -10.47 -4.97 -50.11
N THR A 406 -10.96 -3.84 -50.32
CA THR A 406 -10.81 -2.51 -49.78
C THR A 406 -10.74 -2.42 -48.25
N LEU A 407 -9.74 -1.69 -47.75
CA LEU A 407 -9.68 -1.11 -46.40
C LEU A 407 -10.49 0.21 -46.36
N PRO A 408 -11.26 0.49 -45.29
CA PRO A 408 -11.86 1.82 -45.10
C PRO A 408 -10.88 2.75 -44.34
N PRO A 409 -11.03 4.09 -44.51
CA PRO A 409 -10.10 5.08 -44.01
C PRO A 409 -10.36 5.46 -42.55
N GLN A 410 -9.27 5.76 -41.82
CA GLN A 410 -9.28 6.34 -40.49
C GLN A 410 -9.74 7.81 -40.53
N SER A 411 -10.73 8.14 -39.72
CA SER A 411 -11.22 9.51 -39.49
C SER A 411 -10.46 10.15 -38.32
N THR A 412 -9.77 11.23 -38.60
CA THR A 412 -9.24 12.20 -37.61
C THR A 412 -10.36 13.08 -37.06
N PRO A 413 -10.39 13.41 -35.76
CA PRO A 413 -11.31 14.42 -35.22
C PRO A 413 -10.70 15.83 -35.34
N PRO A 414 -11.53 16.87 -35.49
CA PRO A 414 -11.09 18.24 -35.72
C PRO A 414 -10.73 18.98 -34.42
N ILE A 415 -9.76 19.85 -34.56
CA ILE A 415 -9.35 20.88 -33.61
C ILE A 415 -10.45 21.96 -33.56
N GLY A 416 -11.06 22.16 -32.42
CA GLY A 416 -11.98 23.26 -32.14
C GLY A 416 -11.23 24.36 -31.36
N THR A 417 -11.18 25.52 -31.96
CA THR A 417 -10.73 26.78 -31.38
C THR A 417 -11.88 27.52 -30.72
N MET A 418 -11.57 28.26 -29.65
CA MET A 418 -12.20 29.46 -29.11
C MET A 418 -13.50 29.34 -28.27
N GLY A 419 -13.38 30.05 -27.16
CA GLY A 419 -14.44 30.64 -26.37
C GLY A 419 -14.05 30.85 -24.94
#